data_00ffe49424e124405c1089d1c7acf3a2
#
_entry.id   00ffe49424e124405c1089d1c7acf3a2
#
_cell.length_a   1.000
_cell.length_b   1.000
_cell.length_c   1.000
_cell.angle_alpha   90.00
_cell.angle_beta   90.00
_cell.angle_gamma   90.00
#
_symmetry.space_group_name_H-M   'P 1'
#
loop_
_entity.id
_entity.type
_entity.pdbx_description
1 polymer ?
#
loop_
_entity_poly.entity_id
_entity_poly.type
_entity_poly.pdbx_seq_one_letter_code
_entity_poly.pdbx_strand_id
1 'polypeptide(L)'
;MMYRIHKRFIAAIILACLMLSMLTGAHAAVYVNDSSGALDSLDGVYAVGGAGEAEVIGGSTAYALTGNGVEAIGGAEVSLPPAVEIPSAVMYIGLSFGSAEVSAITLRNSVGSGYKFGFYDANRTFFEVGATAETQITALKDKNVTLTAGVIGCYHIKLPAVYNSFSAAQEAASAYSDGFPAYYNGSWNVLVSHYEKYDDAANAAVSRGIQGTAFSASSKCVVVTKAGTSKILFEFDYGDTFSLAIRPVSTGAKAVTSYNGHTYYGDFIFKRITGENLTVSNAISMEDYVKGVVPYEMSPSWPIEALKAQAVCARTYAASNMNKHKSYGFDTCNSTDCQAYLGTERANATTDRAVDETAGQLVTYEGKLCSTLYFSSDGGATEDNENINIQPYPYLKGVVDPYEQDIEENYKGKSWSYEFSAAQLRTKLTSRGYSIGDIVAVEPTYTRMGNMYSIKFTDSTGKSVTITRYQCVTVMGVESVRYTIERSEQTGLYVIKGAGWGHNVGMSQWGAYSMAKYHNKGYVEIIKFYYTGVSVG
;
A
#
# COMPACT_ATOMS: atom_id res chain seq x y z
N MET A 1 20.59 45.53 -10.17
CA MET A 1 20.56 45.68 -8.69
C MET A 1 19.26 45.22 -8.08
N MET A 2 18.10 45.57 -8.61
CA MET A 2 16.77 45.09 -8.16
C MET A 2 16.61 43.56 -8.17
N TYR A 3 17.13 42.88 -9.21
CA TYR A 3 17.07 41.42 -9.35
C TYR A 3 17.81 40.63 -8.24
N ARG A 4 18.88 41.16 -7.68
CA ARG A 4 19.63 40.54 -6.56
C ARG A 4 18.92 40.71 -5.21
N ILE A 5 18.13 41.74 -5.03
CA ILE A 5 17.41 42.01 -3.78
C ILE A 5 16.23 41.00 -3.63
N HIS A 6 15.52 40.70 -4.71
CA HIS A 6 14.41 39.72 -4.71
C HIS A 6 14.87 38.32 -4.30
N LYS A 7 16.01 37.87 -4.81
CA LYS A 7 16.58 36.55 -4.50
C LYS A 7 16.91 36.38 -3.00
N ARG A 8 17.38 37.44 -2.35
CA ARG A 8 17.75 37.41 -0.92
C ARG A 8 16.55 37.33 0.02
N PHE A 9 15.41 37.91 -0.39
CA PHE A 9 14.19 37.90 0.42
C PHE A 9 13.51 36.51 0.47
N ILE A 10 13.41 35.82 -0.64
CA ILE A 10 12.78 34.49 -0.71
C ILE A 10 13.62 33.47 0.07
N ALA A 11 14.95 33.51 -0.03
CA ALA A 11 15.82 32.64 0.76
C ALA A 11 15.71 32.88 2.28
N ALA A 12 15.51 34.13 2.71
CA ALA A 12 15.29 34.46 4.11
C ALA A 12 13.95 33.91 4.62
N ILE A 13 12.91 33.91 3.80
CA ILE A 13 11.59 33.35 4.12
C ILE A 13 11.67 31.82 4.21
N ILE A 14 12.30 31.15 3.25
CA ILE A 14 12.50 29.70 3.28
C ILE A 14 13.32 29.28 4.49
N LEU A 15 14.39 30.00 4.83
CA LEU A 15 15.21 29.73 6.00
C LEU A 15 14.44 29.95 7.32
N ALA A 16 13.59 30.96 7.39
CA ALA A 16 12.71 31.21 8.55
C ALA A 16 11.62 30.14 8.71
N CYS A 17 11.04 29.66 7.60
CA CYS A 17 10.10 28.55 7.60
C CYS A 17 10.76 27.22 8.01
N LEU A 18 11.97 26.95 7.53
CA LEU A 18 12.77 25.79 7.94
C LEU A 18 13.16 25.84 9.42
N MET A 19 13.55 27.00 9.95
CA MET A 19 13.86 27.15 11.38
C MET A 19 12.59 27.05 12.26
N LEU A 20 11.44 27.52 11.79
CA LEU A 20 10.17 27.38 12.50
C LEU A 20 9.69 25.92 12.50
N SER A 21 9.92 25.18 11.41
CA SER A 21 9.61 23.75 11.32
C SER A 21 10.48 22.89 12.23
N MET A 22 11.75 23.26 12.43
CA MET A 22 12.64 22.59 13.39
C MET A 22 12.21 22.83 14.85
N LEU A 23 11.58 23.96 15.16
CA LEU A 23 11.09 24.30 16.50
C LEU A 23 9.70 23.69 16.82
N THR A 24 8.87 23.44 15.80
CA THR A 24 7.48 22.96 15.98
C THR A 24 7.25 21.52 15.53
N GLY A 25 8.24 20.88 14.89
CA GLY A 25 8.09 19.53 14.32
C GLY A 25 7.14 19.44 13.11
N ALA A 26 6.70 20.59 12.55
CA ALA A 26 5.85 20.65 11.38
C ALA A 26 6.68 20.94 10.12
N HIS A 27 6.49 20.13 9.07
CA HIS A 27 7.10 20.38 7.76
C HIS A 27 6.24 21.37 6.99
N ALA A 28 6.72 22.58 6.75
CA ALA A 28 6.07 23.57 5.90
C ALA A 28 6.78 23.61 4.53
N ALA A 29 6.05 23.32 3.45
CA ALA A 29 6.49 23.57 2.09
C ALA A 29 6.03 24.97 1.66
N VAL A 30 6.92 25.78 1.13
CA VAL A 30 6.59 27.13 0.61
C VAL A 30 6.63 27.09 -0.91
N TYR A 31 5.50 27.39 -1.54
CA TYR A 31 5.38 27.52 -2.99
C TYR A 31 5.27 28.99 -3.38
N VAL A 32 5.99 29.38 -4.41
CA VAL A 32 5.92 30.74 -4.97
C VAL A 32 5.38 30.66 -6.39
N ASN A 33 4.27 31.33 -6.67
CA ASN A 33 3.66 31.39 -8.00
C ASN A 33 4.02 32.73 -8.67
N ASP A 34 4.44 32.70 -9.92
CA ASP A 34 4.64 33.93 -10.68
C ASP A 34 3.33 34.37 -11.36
N SER A 35 3.31 35.61 -11.84
CA SER A 35 2.15 36.21 -12.50
C SER A 35 1.78 35.55 -13.85
N SER A 36 2.53 34.55 -14.33
CA SER A 36 2.27 33.83 -15.58
C SER A 36 1.58 32.48 -15.36
N GLY A 37 1.38 32.05 -14.09
CA GLY A 37 0.74 30.77 -13.76
C GLY A 37 1.61 29.53 -13.99
N ALA A 38 2.89 29.69 -14.28
CA ALA A 38 3.85 28.59 -14.36
C ALA A 38 4.55 28.40 -13.00
N LEU A 39 4.51 27.18 -12.48
CA LEU A 39 5.32 26.79 -11.33
C LEU A 39 6.73 26.48 -11.83
N ASP A 40 7.66 27.42 -11.65
CA ASP A 40 9.07 27.10 -11.82
C ASP A 40 9.60 26.38 -10.57
N SER A 41 10.26 25.23 -10.79
CA SER A 41 10.96 24.49 -9.75
C SER A 41 12.04 25.37 -9.12
N LEU A 42 12.10 25.40 -7.79
CA LEU A 42 13.15 26.10 -7.03
C LEU A 42 14.48 25.29 -7.06
N ASP A 43 14.90 24.85 -8.23
CA ASP A 43 16.22 24.25 -8.41
C ASP A 43 17.29 25.32 -8.22
N GLY A 44 17.98 25.30 -7.08
CA GLY A 44 19.14 26.14 -6.83
C GLY A 44 19.14 27.02 -5.58
N VAL A 45 18.39 26.67 -4.53
CA VAL A 45 18.54 27.32 -3.21
C VAL A 45 19.62 26.59 -2.41
N TYR A 46 20.78 27.22 -2.23
CA TYR A 46 21.84 26.73 -1.36
C TYR A 46 21.87 27.54 -0.07
N ALA A 47 21.72 26.90 1.09
CA ALA A 47 21.99 27.49 2.38
C ALA A 47 23.49 27.37 2.67
N VAL A 48 24.21 28.49 2.71
CA VAL A 48 25.59 28.53 3.19
C VAL A 48 25.55 28.87 4.68
N GLY A 49 26.00 27.96 5.53
CA GLY A 49 26.09 28.18 6.97
C GLY A 49 27.15 29.26 7.31
N GLY A 50 26.69 30.33 7.91
CA GLY A 50 27.50 31.46 8.41
C GLY A 50 26.67 32.74 8.38
N ALA A 51 26.72 33.56 9.43
CA ALA A 51 25.96 34.78 9.57
C ALA A 51 26.16 35.73 8.38
N GLY A 52 25.16 35.82 7.49
CA GLY A 52 25.06 36.81 6.40
C GLY A 52 24.93 36.19 5.03
N GLU A 53 23.91 36.49 4.35
CA GLU A 53 23.62 36.41 2.91
C GLU A 53 23.24 35.05 2.30
N ALA A 54 21.93 34.81 2.15
CA ALA A 54 21.36 33.80 1.25
C ALA A 54 21.08 34.40 -0.14
N GLU A 55 21.48 33.73 -1.22
CA GLU A 55 21.24 34.16 -2.58
C GLU A 55 20.09 33.33 -3.23
N VAL A 56 19.05 33.97 -3.79
CA VAL A 56 17.85 33.34 -4.38
C VAL A 56 17.83 33.57 -5.88
N ILE A 57 17.50 32.53 -6.64
CA ILE A 57 17.41 32.56 -8.10
C ILE A 57 15.96 32.26 -8.55
N GLY A 58 15.24 33.29 -9.12
CA GLY A 58 13.92 33.17 -9.76
C GLY A 58 12.77 33.91 -9.05
N GLY A 59 11.83 34.45 -9.81
CA GLY A 59 10.58 35.08 -9.34
C GLY A 59 10.57 36.61 -9.25
N SER A 60 9.42 37.23 -9.50
CA SER A 60 9.24 38.69 -9.64
C SER A 60 8.56 39.39 -8.46
N THR A 61 8.20 38.73 -7.38
CA THR A 61 7.49 39.30 -6.22
C THR A 61 8.33 39.24 -4.95
N ALA A 62 8.43 40.36 -4.24
CA ALA A 62 9.15 40.47 -2.97
C ALA A 62 8.16 40.33 -1.79
N TYR A 63 8.62 39.71 -0.69
CA TYR A 63 7.85 39.49 0.54
C TYR A 63 8.59 40.03 1.76
N ALA A 64 7.87 40.46 2.78
CA ALA A 64 8.43 40.86 4.06
C ALA A 64 7.82 40.04 5.20
N LEU A 65 8.64 39.64 6.19
CA LEU A 65 8.19 39.05 7.44
C LEU A 65 7.68 40.18 8.36
N THR A 66 6.42 40.14 8.72
CA THR A 66 5.83 41.02 9.74
C THR A 66 5.53 40.22 11.00
N GLY A 67 5.26 40.90 12.11
CA GLY A 67 4.92 40.23 13.38
C GLY A 67 3.64 39.37 13.32
N ASN A 68 2.87 39.44 12.22
CA ASN A 68 1.62 38.72 12.00
C ASN A 68 1.68 37.72 10.83
N GLY A 69 2.85 37.52 10.20
CA GLY A 69 3.01 36.59 9.08
C GLY A 69 3.86 37.14 7.92
N VAL A 70 3.69 36.58 6.74
CA VAL A 70 4.39 36.98 5.52
C VAL A 70 3.45 37.80 4.64
N GLU A 71 3.82 39.04 4.34
CA GLU A 71 3.05 39.92 3.46
C GLU A 71 3.81 40.21 2.15
N ALA A 72 3.11 40.23 1.03
CA ALA A 72 3.67 40.61 -0.26
C ALA A 72 3.94 42.11 -0.29
N ILE A 73 5.17 42.51 -0.64
CA ILE A 73 5.51 43.91 -0.87
C ILE A 73 4.88 44.34 -2.21
N GLY A 74 3.65 44.82 -2.14
CA GLY A 74 2.83 45.18 -3.30
C GLY A 74 1.33 44.90 -3.14
N GLY A 75 0.89 44.41 -1.97
CA GLY A 75 -0.52 44.33 -1.60
C GLY A 75 -1.33 43.19 -2.21
N ALA A 76 -0.69 42.13 -2.74
CA ALA A 76 -1.38 40.91 -3.11
C ALA A 76 -1.33 39.88 -1.96
N GLU A 77 -2.47 39.39 -1.48
CA GLU A 77 -2.52 38.23 -0.58
C GLU A 77 -1.98 36.98 -1.30
N VAL A 78 -0.96 36.38 -0.73
CA VAL A 78 -0.46 35.08 -1.20
C VAL A 78 -1.26 33.99 -0.48
N SER A 79 -2.23 33.43 -1.19
CA SER A 79 -2.83 32.18 -0.73
C SER A 79 -1.89 31.03 -1.07
N LEU A 80 -1.27 30.44 -0.06
CA LEU A 80 -0.56 29.16 -0.23
C LEU A 80 -1.60 28.10 -0.62
N PRO A 81 -1.33 27.27 -1.65
CA PRO A 81 -2.18 26.11 -1.90
C PRO A 81 -2.20 25.26 -0.62
N PRO A 82 -3.36 24.70 -0.24
CA PRO A 82 -3.43 23.82 0.91
C PRO A 82 -2.41 22.70 0.75
N ALA A 83 -1.63 22.45 1.81
CA ALA A 83 -0.74 21.30 1.85
C ALA A 83 -1.56 20.04 1.55
N VAL A 84 -1.08 19.19 0.66
CA VAL A 84 -1.73 17.91 0.40
C VAL A 84 -1.50 17.04 1.63
N GLU A 85 -2.51 16.92 2.46
CA GLU A 85 -2.44 16.08 3.65
C GLU A 85 -2.47 14.60 3.22
N ILE A 86 -1.48 13.83 3.70
CA ILE A 86 -1.58 12.38 3.71
C ILE A 86 -2.73 12.04 4.66
N PRO A 87 -3.78 11.31 4.22
CA PRO A 87 -4.98 11.08 5.02
C PRO A 87 -4.71 10.41 6.37
N SER A 88 -3.59 9.69 6.51
CA SER A 88 -3.08 9.14 7.77
C SER A 88 -1.61 8.74 7.65
N ALA A 89 -0.83 8.97 8.72
CA ALA A 89 0.54 8.46 8.83
C ALA A 89 0.61 6.92 9.01
N VAL A 90 -0.49 6.28 9.41
CA VAL A 90 -0.61 4.82 9.57
C VAL A 90 -1.55 4.27 8.50
N MET A 91 -1.10 3.22 7.81
CA MET A 91 -1.90 2.47 6.83
C MET A 91 -2.32 1.12 7.39
N TYR A 92 -3.45 0.63 6.90
CA TYR A 92 -3.91 -0.75 7.15
C TYR A 92 -3.81 -1.54 5.85
N ILE A 93 -2.94 -2.56 5.83
CA ILE A 93 -2.67 -3.38 4.65
C ILE A 93 -3.28 -4.76 4.86
N GLY A 94 -4.23 -5.16 4.02
CA GLY A 94 -4.86 -6.48 4.09
C GLY A 94 -3.85 -7.59 3.76
N LEU A 95 -3.66 -8.53 4.70
CA LEU A 95 -2.76 -9.68 4.53
C LEU A 95 -3.53 -10.97 4.26
N SER A 96 -4.63 -11.21 4.99
CA SER A 96 -5.53 -12.35 4.80
C SER A 96 -6.97 -11.88 4.90
N PHE A 97 -7.74 -12.03 3.83
CA PHE A 97 -9.12 -11.54 3.72
C PHE A 97 -9.93 -12.31 2.68
N GLY A 98 -11.25 -12.20 2.72
CA GLY A 98 -12.15 -12.89 1.80
C GLY A 98 -11.97 -14.41 1.87
N SER A 99 -11.67 -15.06 0.76
CA SER A 99 -11.41 -16.52 0.72
C SER A 99 -10.11 -16.95 1.41
N ALA A 100 -9.21 -16.00 1.72
CA ALA A 100 -7.95 -16.25 2.41
C ALA A 100 -8.01 -15.93 3.92
N GLU A 101 -9.19 -15.67 4.48
CA GLU A 101 -9.39 -15.55 5.92
C GLU A 101 -8.96 -16.82 6.67
N VAL A 102 -8.41 -16.64 7.87
CA VAL A 102 -7.84 -17.73 8.67
C VAL A 102 -8.61 -17.94 9.97
N SER A 103 -8.73 -19.19 10.44
CA SER A 103 -9.33 -19.50 11.74
C SER A 103 -8.39 -19.21 12.90
N ALA A 104 -7.09 -19.36 12.68
CA ALA A 104 -6.02 -19.09 13.62
C ALA A 104 -4.72 -18.75 12.87
N ILE A 105 -3.86 -17.93 13.48
CA ILE A 105 -2.55 -17.62 12.94
C ILE A 105 -1.54 -17.35 14.05
N THR A 106 -0.33 -17.85 13.88
CA THR A 106 0.77 -17.64 14.84
C THR A 106 1.62 -16.44 14.41
N LEU A 107 1.85 -15.56 15.37
CA LEU A 107 2.82 -14.47 15.30
C LEU A 107 4.07 -14.81 16.09
N ARG A 108 5.23 -14.46 15.53
CA ARG A 108 6.52 -14.60 16.22
C ARG A 108 7.26 -13.26 16.14
N ASN A 109 7.42 -12.58 17.27
CA ASN A 109 8.28 -11.41 17.41
C ASN A 109 9.74 -11.88 17.55
N SER A 110 10.50 -11.83 16.46
CA SER A 110 11.84 -12.39 16.37
C SER A 110 12.95 -11.44 16.85
N VAL A 111 12.64 -10.14 17.00
CA VAL A 111 13.61 -9.08 17.37
C VAL A 111 13.18 -8.36 18.66
N GLY A 112 11.94 -8.51 19.09
CA GLY A 112 11.36 -7.83 20.25
C GLY A 112 11.17 -8.73 21.47
N SER A 113 10.42 -8.24 22.47
CA SER A 113 10.26 -8.86 23.80
C SER A 113 8.81 -9.15 24.18
N GLY A 114 7.93 -9.47 23.25
CA GLY A 114 6.54 -9.78 23.51
C GLY A 114 5.57 -8.90 22.71
N TYR A 115 4.35 -8.74 23.23
CA TYR A 115 3.28 -8.01 22.53
C TYR A 115 2.43 -7.19 23.49
N LYS A 116 1.90 -6.08 22.98
CA LYS A 116 0.81 -5.31 23.56
C LYS A 116 -0.47 -5.65 22.84
N PHE A 117 -1.56 -5.77 23.58
CA PHE A 117 -2.92 -5.95 23.07
C PHE A 117 -3.66 -4.64 23.16
N GLY A 118 -4.45 -4.31 22.15
CA GLY A 118 -5.16 -3.05 22.11
C GLY A 118 -6.11 -2.95 20.92
N PHE A 119 -6.44 -1.75 20.56
CA PHE A 119 -7.25 -1.42 19.39
C PHE A 119 -6.85 -0.04 18.85
N TYR A 120 -7.27 0.24 17.63
CA TYR A 120 -7.12 1.56 17.03
C TYR A 120 -8.44 2.31 17.02
N ASP A 121 -8.41 3.61 17.38
CA ASP A 121 -9.55 4.50 17.23
C ASP A 121 -9.74 4.98 15.77
N ALA A 122 -10.72 5.85 15.55
CA ALA A 122 -11.02 6.43 14.25
C ALA A 122 -9.86 7.30 13.70
N ASN A 123 -9.02 7.85 14.59
CA ASN A 123 -7.84 8.65 14.24
C ASN A 123 -6.59 7.77 14.02
N ARG A 124 -6.76 6.46 14.06
CA ARG A 124 -5.67 5.47 13.99
C ARG A 124 -4.64 5.61 15.10
N THR A 125 -5.10 6.01 16.28
CA THR A 125 -4.31 6.00 17.51
C THR A 125 -4.50 4.65 18.20
N PHE A 126 -3.39 4.01 18.61
CA PHE A 126 -3.41 2.73 19.32
C PHE A 126 -3.68 2.94 20.81
N PHE A 127 -4.67 2.23 21.34
CA PHE A 127 -5.01 2.18 22.77
C PHE A 127 -4.65 0.79 23.32
N GLU A 128 -3.72 0.76 24.26
CA GLU A 128 -3.28 -0.46 24.95
C GLU A 128 -4.29 -0.88 26.01
N VAL A 129 -4.67 -2.15 26.02
CA VAL A 129 -5.55 -2.76 27.01
C VAL A 129 -4.97 -4.02 27.66
N GLY A 130 -3.77 -4.45 27.27
CA GLY A 130 -3.10 -5.60 27.85
C GLY A 130 -1.74 -5.85 27.21
N ALA A 131 -0.98 -6.78 27.77
CA ALA A 131 0.34 -7.13 27.25
C ALA A 131 0.73 -8.57 27.63
N THR A 132 1.73 -9.11 26.93
CA THR A 132 2.39 -10.37 27.27
C THR A 132 3.88 -10.31 26.96
N ALA A 133 4.69 -10.99 27.77
CA ALA A 133 6.11 -11.19 27.48
C ALA A 133 6.37 -12.36 26.52
N GLU A 134 5.34 -13.14 26.16
CA GLU A 134 5.48 -14.23 25.19
C GLU A 134 5.81 -13.66 23.81
N THR A 135 6.91 -14.12 23.22
CA THR A 135 7.35 -13.69 21.87
C THR A 135 6.72 -14.49 20.74
N GLN A 136 5.98 -15.56 21.09
CA GLN A 136 5.22 -16.39 20.14
C GLN A 136 3.81 -16.59 20.67
N ILE A 137 2.84 -16.10 19.92
CA ILE A 137 1.43 -16.17 20.27
C ILE A 137 0.61 -16.63 19.06
N THR A 138 -0.57 -17.19 19.32
CA THR A 138 -1.54 -17.52 18.27
C THR A 138 -2.81 -16.69 18.50
N ALA A 139 -3.19 -15.87 17.53
CA ALA A 139 -4.50 -15.23 17.48
C ALA A 139 -5.48 -16.16 16.76
N LEU A 140 -6.65 -16.37 17.32
CA LEU A 140 -7.67 -17.27 16.77
C LEU A 140 -9.08 -16.70 16.99
N LYS A 141 -10.01 -17.14 16.14
CA LYS A 141 -11.42 -16.82 16.31
C LYS A 141 -11.97 -17.49 17.58
N ASP A 142 -12.86 -16.80 18.29
CA ASP A 142 -13.58 -17.41 19.43
C ASP A 142 -14.72 -18.30 18.91
N LYS A 143 -14.36 -19.52 18.61
CA LYS A 143 -15.18 -20.71 18.31
C LYS A 143 -14.34 -21.92 18.66
N ASN A 144 -14.94 -23.12 18.67
CA ASN A 144 -14.15 -24.34 18.84
C ASN A 144 -13.12 -24.46 17.70
N VAL A 145 -11.84 -24.20 17.99
CA VAL A 145 -10.74 -24.24 17.03
C VAL A 145 -9.76 -25.34 17.40
N THR A 146 -9.54 -26.28 16.49
CA THR A 146 -8.53 -27.33 16.67
C THR A 146 -7.15 -26.78 16.33
N LEU A 147 -6.28 -26.76 17.33
CA LEU A 147 -4.85 -26.52 17.19
C LEU A 147 -4.08 -27.81 17.41
N THR A 148 -2.77 -27.82 17.14
CA THR A 148 -1.91 -28.99 17.41
C THR A 148 -1.94 -29.42 18.90
N ALA A 149 -2.12 -28.46 19.81
CA ALA A 149 -2.18 -28.70 21.26
C ALA A 149 -3.57 -29.15 21.75
N GLY A 150 -4.57 -29.26 20.90
CA GLY A 150 -5.94 -29.65 21.25
C GLY A 150 -6.97 -28.61 20.78
N VAL A 151 -8.23 -28.83 21.16
CA VAL A 151 -9.33 -27.89 20.83
C VAL A 151 -9.33 -26.74 21.84
N ILE A 152 -9.36 -25.52 21.36
CA ILE A 152 -9.66 -24.33 22.15
C ILE A 152 -11.17 -24.09 22.04
N GLY A 153 -11.88 -24.28 23.14
CA GLY A 153 -13.33 -24.08 23.24
C GLY A 153 -13.66 -22.60 23.43
N CYS A 154 -14.88 -22.21 23.11
CA CYS A 154 -15.39 -20.84 23.16
C CYS A 154 -16.36 -20.58 24.33
N TYR A 155 -16.43 -21.50 25.29
CA TYR A 155 -17.20 -21.31 26.51
C TYR A 155 -16.25 -21.28 27.71
N HIS A 156 -16.47 -20.33 28.62
CA HIS A 156 -15.59 -20.04 29.75
C HIS A 156 -16.43 -19.90 31.03
N ILE A 157 -15.78 -19.93 32.18
CA ILE A 157 -16.39 -19.51 33.44
C ILE A 157 -16.01 -18.05 33.66
N LYS A 158 -16.97 -17.15 33.58
CA LYS A 158 -16.76 -15.71 33.80
C LYS A 158 -16.96 -15.40 35.29
N LEU A 159 -15.95 -14.77 35.91
CA LEU A 159 -16.06 -14.28 37.27
C LEU A 159 -16.94 -13.01 37.32
N PRO A 160 -17.66 -12.77 38.46
CA PRO A 160 -18.59 -11.67 38.58
C PRO A 160 -17.91 -10.29 38.69
N ALA A 161 -16.66 -10.24 39.12
CA ALA A 161 -15.93 -8.97 39.29
C ALA A 161 -15.49 -8.37 37.96
N VAL A 162 -15.57 -7.05 37.89
CA VAL A 162 -15.04 -6.22 36.78
C VAL A 162 -13.88 -5.42 37.35
N TYR A 163 -12.82 -5.29 36.55
CA TYR A 163 -11.58 -4.64 36.97
C TYR A 163 -11.36 -3.35 36.19
N ASN A 164 -10.57 -2.44 36.76
CA ASN A 164 -10.27 -1.13 36.18
C ASN A 164 -8.93 -1.09 35.42
N SER A 165 -8.17 -2.19 35.43
CA SER A 165 -6.89 -2.31 34.72
C SER A 165 -6.60 -3.76 34.33
N PHE A 166 -5.75 -3.92 33.31
CA PHE A 166 -5.25 -5.21 32.88
C PHE A 166 -4.48 -5.93 34.01
N SER A 167 -3.62 -5.21 34.74
CA SER A 167 -2.82 -5.78 35.84
C SER A 167 -3.69 -6.32 36.96
N ALA A 168 -4.76 -5.61 37.34
CA ALA A 168 -5.69 -6.08 38.37
C ALA A 168 -6.47 -7.34 37.92
N ALA A 169 -6.91 -7.38 36.64
CA ALA A 169 -7.54 -8.57 36.06
C ALA A 169 -6.56 -9.77 35.97
N GLN A 170 -5.31 -9.50 35.60
CA GLN A 170 -4.26 -10.53 35.48
C GLN A 170 -3.88 -11.11 36.88
N GLU A 171 -3.77 -10.25 37.87
CA GLU A 171 -3.54 -10.69 39.26
C GLU A 171 -4.69 -11.58 39.75
N ALA A 172 -5.94 -11.15 39.56
CA ALA A 172 -7.10 -11.95 39.94
C ALA A 172 -7.21 -13.26 39.15
N ALA A 173 -6.86 -13.26 37.86
CA ALA A 173 -6.80 -14.47 37.04
C ALA A 173 -5.75 -15.48 37.56
N SER A 174 -4.65 -15.01 38.14
CA SER A 174 -3.56 -15.84 38.64
C SER A 174 -3.97 -16.77 39.81
N ALA A 175 -5.12 -16.49 40.47
CA ALA A 175 -5.71 -17.38 41.46
C ALA A 175 -6.20 -18.71 40.86
N TYR A 176 -6.31 -18.79 39.54
CA TYR A 176 -6.73 -19.99 38.81
C TYR A 176 -5.62 -20.40 37.85
N SER A 177 -5.25 -21.68 37.83
CA SER A 177 -4.17 -22.20 36.98
C SER A 177 -4.43 -22.01 35.49
N ASP A 178 -5.70 -21.92 35.11
CA ASP A 178 -6.24 -21.73 33.74
C ASP A 178 -7.07 -20.45 33.62
N GLY A 179 -6.86 -19.48 34.54
CA GLY A 179 -7.47 -18.15 34.51
C GLY A 179 -6.73 -17.20 33.55
N PHE A 180 -7.47 -16.33 32.91
CA PHE A 180 -6.91 -15.30 32.00
C PHE A 180 -7.74 -14.04 32.01
N PRO A 181 -7.12 -12.86 31.74
CA PRO A 181 -7.82 -11.60 31.59
C PRO A 181 -8.50 -11.49 30.22
N ALA A 182 -9.63 -10.81 30.19
CA ALA A 182 -10.37 -10.50 28.99
C ALA A 182 -10.82 -9.03 28.99
N TYR A 183 -10.92 -8.43 27.81
CA TYR A 183 -11.40 -7.04 27.64
C TYR A 183 -12.68 -7.02 26.81
N TYR A 184 -13.79 -6.71 27.46
CA TYR A 184 -15.11 -6.68 26.85
C TYR A 184 -15.77 -5.31 26.98
N ASN A 185 -16.13 -4.70 25.86
CA ASN A 185 -16.89 -3.45 25.82
C ASN A 185 -16.36 -2.37 26.79
N GLY A 186 -15.04 -2.19 26.84
CA GLY A 186 -14.42 -1.15 27.66
C GLY A 186 -14.07 -1.57 29.10
N SER A 187 -14.22 -2.85 29.46
CA SER A 187 -14.00 -3.32 30.82
C SER A 187 -13.14 -4.57 30.88
N TRP A 188 -12.23 -4.68 31.84
CA TRP A 188 -11.46 -5.89 32.08
C TRP A 188 -12.24 -6.89 32.95
N ASN A 189 -12.21 -8.14 32.53
CA ASN A 189 -12.89 -9.26 33.15
C ASN A 189 -11.88 -10.39 33.39
N VAL A 190 -12.26 -11.37 34.18
CA VAL A 190 -11.51 -12.61 34.34
C VAL A 190 -12.36 -13.79 33.90
N LEU A 191 -11.78 -14.59 33.05
CA LEU A 191 -12.33 -15.87 32.60
C LEU A 191 -11.46 -17.02 33.11
N VAL A 192 -12.08 -18.16 33.30
CA VAL A 192 -11.40 -19.38 33.75
C VAL A 192 -11.70 -20.52 32.79
N SER A 193 -10.66 -21.20 32.32
CA SER A 193 -10.71 -22.34 31.41
C SER A 193 -11.38 -22.07 30.04
N HIS A 194 -11.44 -23.10 29.24
CA HIS A 194 -12.20 -23.12 27.97
C HIS A 194 -12.87 -24.47 27.77
N TYR A 195 -14.07 -24.47 27.25
CA TYR A 195 -14.90 -25.66 27.04
C TYR A 195 -15.53 -25.61 25.66
N GLU A 196 -15.81 -26.78 25.08
CA GLU A 196 -16.45 -26.89 23.77
C GLU A 196 -17.96 -26.69 23.84
N LYS A 197 -18.56 -26.85 25.03
CA LYS A 197 -20.00 -26.72 25.27
C LYS A 197 -20.29 -25.86 26.49
N TYR A 198 -21.41 -25.15 26.43
CA TYR A 198 -21.88 -24.29 27.52
C TYR A 198 -22.12 -25.07 28.83
N ASP A 199 -22.77 -26.24 28.72
CA ASP A 199 -23.08 -27.06 29.88
C ASP A 199 -21.82 -27.60 30.60
N ASP A 200 -20.75 -27.87 29.84
CA ASP A 200 -19.47 -28.30 30.40
C ASP A 200 -18.84 -27.18 31.24
N ALA A 201 -18.91 -25.91 30.75
CA ALA A 201 -18.46 -24.74 31.50
C ALA A 201 -19.31 -24.55 32.78
N ALA A 202 -20.64 -24.67 32.67
CA ALA A 202 -21.55 -24.52 33.80
C ALA A 202 -21.32 -25.59 34.88
N ASN A 203 -21.19 -26.86 34.49
CA ASN A 203 -20.91 -27.99 35.39
C ASN A 203 -19.53 -27.85 36.04
N ALA A 204 -18.53 -27.36 35.31
CA ALA A 204 -17.18 -27.14 35.82
C ALA A 204 -17.16 -26.00 36.87
N ALA A 205 -17.95 -24.93 36.69
CA ALA A 205 -18.07 -23.86 37.68
C ALA A 205 -18.51 -24.44 39.03
N VAL A 206 -19.54 -25.27 39.01
CA VAL A 206 -20.06 -25.93 40.23
C VAL A 206 -19.04 -26.90 40.82
N SER A 207 -18.53 -27.85 40.02
CA SER A 207 -17.63 -28.94 40.50
C SER A 207 -16.27 -28.44 41.00
N ARG A 208 -15.78 -27.32 40.44
CA ARG A 208 -14.53 -26.67 40.87
C ARG A 208 -14.74 -25.62 41.98
N GLY A 209 -15.98 -25.38 42.41
CA GLY A 209 -16.32 -24.36 43.41
C GLY A 209 -15.98 -22.94 42.98
N ILE A 210 -15.96 -22.66 41.65
CA ILE A 210 -15.66 -21.35 41.10
C ILE A 210 -16.92 -20.47 41.17
N GLN A 211 -16.83 -19.33 41.86
CA GLN A 211 -17.91 -18.35 41.90
C GLN A 211 -17.96 -17.59 40.58
N GLY A 212 -18.59 -18.17 39.57
CA GLY A 212 -18.71 -17.64 38.24
C GLY A 212 -19.86 -18.28 37.46
N THR A 213 -20.10 -17.81 36.24
CA THR A 213 -21.16 -18.33 35.36
C THR A 213 -20.56 -18.75 34.01
N ALA A 214 -21.15 -19.78 33.39
CA ALA A 214 -20.82 -20.13 32.02
C ALA A 214 -21.08 -18.94 31.09
N PHE A 215 -20.17 -18.67 30.20
CA PHE A 215 -20.16 -17.49 29.35
C PHE A 215 -19.57 -17.82 27.97
N SER A 216 -20.06 -17.17 26.95
CA SER A 216 -19.43 -17.06 25.63
C SER A 216 -19.46 -15.61 25.17
N ALA A 217 -18.41 -15.18 24.49
CA ALA A 217 -18.32 -13.85 23.91
C ALA A 217 -19.16 -13.70 22.61
N SER A 218 -19.14 -12.54 22.01
CA SER A 218 -19.82 -12.32 20.73
C SER A 218 -19.09 -13.01 19.56
N SER A 219 -19.74 -13.07 18.41
CA SER A 219 -19.12 -13.58 17.18
C SER A 219 -17.95 -12.70 16.68
N LYS A 220 -17.64 -11.59 17.35
CA LYS A 220 -16.53 -10.68 17.01
C LYS A 220 -15.29 -10.90 17.87
N CYS A 221 -15.40 -11.75 18.89
CA CYS A 221 -14.34 -12.03 19.82
C CYS A 221 -13.13 -12.70 19.17
N VAL A 222 -11.94 -12.28 19.60
CA VAL A 222 -10.64 -12.85 19.22
C VAL A 222 -9.90 -13.29 20.46
N VAL A 223 -9.42 -14.53 20.43
CA VAL A 223 -8.65 -15.16 21.52
C VAL A 223 -7.16 -15.14 21.16
N VAL A 224 -6.31 -14.91 22.15
CA VAL A 224 -4.85 -15.01 22.04
C VAL A 224 -4.34 -16.08 22.97
N THR A 225 -3.64 -17.09 22.41
CA THR A 225 -3.00 -18.16 23.18
C THR A 225 -1.48 -18.07 23.10
N LYS A 226 -0.79 -18.69 24.06
CA LYS A 226 0.62 -19.00 23.92
C LYS A 226 0.79 -20.02 22.80
N ALA A 227 1.64 -19.70 21.81
CA ALA A 227 1.81 -20.53 20.62
C ALA A 227 2.24 -21.97 20.99
N GLY A 228 1.65 -22.95 20.29
CA GLY A 228 1.92 -24.35 20.51
C GLY A 228 1.29 -24.94 21.79
N THR A 229 0.44 -24.20 22.50
CA THR A 229 -0.27 -24.64 23.72
C THR A 229 -1.75 -24.26 23.64
N SER A 230 -2.55 -24.81 24.58
CA SER A 230 -3.93 -24.40 24.80
C SER A 230 -4.10 -23.27 25.82
N LYS A 231 -2.98 -22.72 26.35
CA LYS A 231 -3.02 -21.64 27.34
C LYS A 231 -3.49 -20.36 26.73
N ILE A 232 -4.68 -19.88 27.09
CA ILE A 232 -5.19 -18.56 26.72
C ILE A 232 -4.43 -17.50 27.53
N LEU A 233 -3.99 -16.47 26.86
CA LEU A 233 -3.29 -15.31 27.44
C LEU A 233 -4.21 -14.11 27.57
N PHE A 234 -5.11 -13.94 26.62
CA PHE A 234 -5.98 -12.78 26.54
C PHE A 234 -7.17 -13.03 25.60
N GLU A 235 -8.27 -12.37 25.87
CA GLU A 235 -9.44 -12.37 25.02
C GLU A 235 -9.97 -10.96 24.84
N PHE A 236 -10.38 -10.64 23.62
CA PHE A 236 -10.83 -9.30 23.25
C PHE A 236 -12.15 -9.36 22.49
N ASP A 237 -13.15 -8.62 22.99
CA ASP A 237 -14.43 -8.43 22.32
C ASP A 237 -14.94 -6.99 22.54
N TYR A 238 -15.04 -6.24 21.48
CA TYR A 238 -15.65 -4.89 21.49
C TYR A 238 -16.76 -4.81 20.42
N GLY A 239 -17.36 -5.94 20.07
CA GLY A 239 -18.35 -6.05 19.01
C GLY A 239 -17.80 -5.57 17.67
N ASP A 240 -18.63 -4.80 16.95
CA ASP A 240 -18.25 -4.21 15.65
C ASP A 240 -17.49 -2.87 15.78
N THR A 241 -17.37 -2.32 17.01
CA THR A 241 -16.80 -0.98 17.20
C THR A 241 -15.29 -0.97 17.02
N PHE A 242 -14.58 -1.90 17.68
CA PHE A 242 -13.13 -2.00 17.60
C PHE A 242 -12.69 -3.44 17.37
N SER A 243 -11.60 -3.60 16.66
CA SER A 243 -10.96 -4.90 16.38
C SER A 243 -9.69 -5.05 17.22
N LEU A 244 -9.36 -6.27 17.65
CA LEU A 244 -8.10 -6.52 18.33
C LEU A 244 -6.93 -6.11 17.45
N ALA A 245 -6.06 -5.27 18.00
CA ALA A 245 -4.75 -4.96 17.45
C ALA A 245 -3.65 -5.51 18.36
N ILE A 246 -2.65 -6.15 17.76
CA ILE A 246 -1.51 -6.76 18.46
C ILE A 246 -0.25 -6.02 17.99
N ARG A 247 0.38 -5.31 18.92
CA ARG A 247 1.61 -4.54 18.72
C ARG A 247 2.81 -5.29 19.23
N PRO A 248 3.81 -5.62 18.40
CA PRO A 248 5.06 -6.21 18.87
C PRO A 248 5.88 -5.17 19.66
N VAL A 249 6.47 -5.61 20.75
CA VAL A 249 7.33 -4.75 21.60
C VAL A 249 8.76 -4.77 21.06
N SER A 250 9.31 -3.59 20.77
CA SER A 250 10.69 -3.40 20.33
C SER A 250 11.66 -3.39 21.50
N THR A 251 12.89 -3.87 21.28
CA THR A 251 13.99 -3.87 22.27
C THR A 251 15.26 -3.30 21.64
N GLY A 252 15.36 -1.98 21.60
CA GLY A 252 16.49 -1.27 20.95
C GLY A 252 16.36 -1.16 19.43
N ALA A 253 16.13 -2.27 18.72
CA ALA A 253 15.81 -2.29 17.30
C ALA A 253 14.28 -2.37 17.06
N LYS A 254 13.83 -1.98 15.88
CA LYS A 254 12.43 -2.12 15.46
C LYS A 254 12.03 -3.61 15.48
N ALA A 255 10.90 -3.91 16.10
CA ALA A 255 10.39 -5.28 16.17
C ALA A 255 10.07 -5.83 14.77
N VAL A 256 10.42 -7.08 14.56
CA VAL A 256 10.14 -7.84 13.33
C VAL A 256 9.28 -9.04 13.69
N THR A 257 8.10 -9.13 13.13
CA THR A 257 7.14 -10.21 13.42
C THR A 257 6.92 -11.09 12.19
N SER A 258 7.09 -12.40 12.37
CA SER A 258 6.74 -13.38 11.34
C SER A 258 5.23 -13.61 11.30
N TYR A 259 4.68 -13.61 10.10
CA TYR A 259 3.29 -13.91 9.77
C TYR A 259 3.24 -14.67 8.46
N ASN A 260 2.64 -15.84 8.44
CA ASN A 260 2.40 -16.66 7.23
C ASN A 260 3.63 -16.82 6.31
N GLY A 261 4.79 -17.07 6.89
CA GLY A 261 6.05 -17.29 6.16
C GLY A 261 6.82 -16.03 5.79
N HIS A 262 6.27 -14.84 6.01
CA HIS A 262 6.90 -13.54 5.78
C HIS A 262 7.18 -12.81 7.10
N THR A 263 7.97 -11.75 7.03
CA THR A 263 8.31 -10.90 8.16
C THR A 263 7.85 -9.47 7.93
N TYR A 264 7.31 -8.82 8.98
CA TYR A 264 6.70 -7.49 8.89
C TYR A 264 7.15 -6.57 10.03
N TYR A 265 7.21 -5.29 9.77
CA TYR A 265 7.15 -4.24 10.77
C TYR A 265 5.67 -3.91 11.09
N GLY A 266 5.45 -3.13 12.15
CA GLY A 266 4.12 -2.64 12.52
C GLY A 266 3.27 -3.65 13.29
N ASP A 267 2.01 -3.31 13.45
CA ASP A 267 1.03 -4.03 14.27
C ASP A 267 0.16 -4.92 13.40
N PHE A 268 -0.58 -5.85 14.02
CA PHE A 268 -1.52 -6.74 13.33
C PHE A 268 -2.91 -6.51 13.87
N ILE A 269 -3.88 -6.26 12.99
CA ILE A 269 -5.30 -6.08 13.33
C ILE A 269 -6.06 -7.33 12.91
N PHE A 270 -6.88 -7.85 13.83
CA PHE A 270 -7.68 -9.05 13.67
C PHE A 270 -9.16 -8.69 13.72
N LYS A 271 -9.85 -8.80 12.59
CA LYS A 271 -11.26 -8.46 12.45
C LYS A 271 -12.08 -9.68 12.04
N ARG A 272 -13.23 -9.90 12.68
CA ARG A 272 -14.20 -10.93 12.29
C ARG A 272 -15.39 -10.27 11.61
N ILE A 273 -15.32 -10.07 10.30
CA ILE A 273 -16.33 -9.33 9.52
C ILE A 273 -17.67 -10.05 9.56
N THR A 274 -17.69 -11.31 9.16
CA THR A 274 -18.88 -12.16 9.14
C THR A 274 -19.14 -12.88 10.48
N GLY A 275 -18.21 -12.75 11.44
CA GLY A 275 -18.22 -13.54 12.68
C GLY A 275 -17.66 -14.96 12.52
N GLU A 276 -17.13 -15.31 11.34
CA GLU A 276 -16.56 -16.64 11.08
C GLU A 276 -15.04 -16.66 11.26
N ASN A 277 -14.29 -16.33 10.25
CA ASN A 277 -12.82 -16.33 10.29
C ASN A 277 -12.25 -14.94 10.57
N LEU A 278 -10.92 -14.85 10.62
CA LEU A 278 -10.18 -13.63 10.86
C LEU A 278 -9.74 -13.02 9.52
N THR A 279 -10.21 -11.82 9.23
CA THR A 279 -9.52 -10.89 8.33
C THR A 279 -8.33 -10.32 9.09
N VAL A 280 -7.12 -10.42 8.52
CA VAL A 280 -5.89 -9.92 9.14
C VAL A 280 -5.31 -8.81 8.30
N SER A 281 -5.03 -7.68 8.93
CA SER A 281 -4.32 -6.56 8.30
C SER A 281 -3.10 -6.12 9.12
N ASN A 282 -2.12 -5.55 8.43
CA ASN A 282 -0.93 -4.96 9.04
C ASN A 282 -1.13 -3.45 9.18
N ALA A 283 -1.03 -2.92 10.40
CA ALA A 283 -1.04 -1.49 10.65
C ALA A 283 0.41 -0.99 10.71
N ILE A 284 0.78 -0.14 9.77
CA ILE A 284 2.17 0.23 9.50
C ILE A 284 2.28 1.71 9.10
N SER A 285 3.44 2.34 9.39
CA SER A 285 3.71 3.69 8.88
C SER A 285 3.83 3.70 7.36
N MET A 286 3.48 4.82 6.71
CA MET A 286 3.57 4.97 5.26
C MET A 286 5.00 4.66 4.77
N GLU A 287 6.02 5.18 5.45
CA GLU A 287 7.41 4.99 5.02
C GLU A 287 7.87 3.52 5.17
N ASP A 288 7.50 2.85 6.25
CA ASP A 288 7.80 1.42 6.41
C ASP A 288 7.05 0.54 5.39
N TYR A 289 5.83 0.93 5.04
CA TYR A 289 5.08 0.28 3.95
C TYR A 289 5.82 0.43 2.62
N VAL A 290 6.26 1.64 2.27
CA VAL A 290 7.00 1.89 1.02
C VAL A 290 8.34 1.14 1.01
N LYS A 291 9.05 1.04 2.15
CA LYS A 291 10.23 0.19 2.30
C LYS A 291 9.94 -1.30 2.06
N GLY A 292 8.72 -1.74 2.37
CA GLY A 292 8.24 -3.08 2.06
C GLY A 292 7.72 -3.29 0.63
N VAL A 293 7.51 -2.21 -0.15
CA VAL A 293 7.04 -2.26 -1.54
C VAL A 293 8.21 -2.16 -2.53
N VAL A 294 9.04 -1.12 -2.41
CA VAL A 294 10.09 -0.81 -3.40
C VAL A 294 10.99 -2.01 -3.75
N PRO A 295 11.52 -2.82 -2.81
CA PRO A 295 12.40 -3.94 -3.14
C PRO A 295 11.69 -5.14 -3.79
N TYR A 296 10.36 -5.16 -3.80
CA TYR A 296 9.57 -6.14 -4.56
C TYR A 296 9.24 -5.66 -5.97
N GLU A 297 9.16 -4.34 -6.16
CA GLU A 297 8.85 -3.73 -7.45
C GLU A 297 10.10 -3.53 -8.31
N MET A 298 11.21 -3.07 -7.71
CA MET A 298 12.47 -2.84 -8.41
C MET A 298 13.65 -3.51 -7.71
N SER A 299 14.64 -3.97 -8.48
CA SER A 299 15.86 -4.56 -7.92
C SER A 299 16.65 -3.54 -7.10
N PRO A 300 17.14 -3.91 -5.88
CA PRO A 300 18.02 -3.05 -5.08
C PRO A 300 19.33 -2.65 -5.77
N SER A 301 19.73 -3.35 -6.85
CA SER A 301 20.90 -3.02 -7.66
C SER A 301 20.66 -1.93 -8.71
N TRP A 302 19.43 -1.47 -8.86
CA TRP A 302 19.08 -0.44 -9.82
C TRP A 302 19.56 0.96 -9.36
N PRO A 303 19.71 1.91 -10.30
CA PRO A 303 20.11 3.27 -9.95
C PRO A 303 19.21 3.90 -8.90
N ILE A 304 19.83 4.61 -7.96
CA ILE A 304 19.11 5.22 -6.82
C ILE A 304 17.98 6.15 -7.27
N GLU A 305 18.15 6.88 -8.38
CA GLU A 305 17.12 7.79 -8.87
C GLU A 305 15.89 7.05 -9.43
N ALA A 306 16.05 5.87 -10.02
CA ALA A 306 14.94 5.02 -10.40
C ALA A 306 14.19 4.48 -9.16
N LEU A 307 14.93 4.07 -8.12
CA LEU A 307 14.35 3.61 -6.85
C LEU A 307 13.62 4.75 -6.12
N LYS A 308 14.14 5.98 -6.16
CA LYS A 308 13.47 7.18 -5.64
C LYS A 308 12.16 7.47 -6.39
N ALA A 309 12.18 7.42 -7.72
CA ALA A 309 10.97 7.58 -8.53
C ALA A 309 9.90 6.54 -8.15
N GLN A 310 10.31 5.27 -8.01
CA GLN A 310 9.43 4.21 -7.56
C GLN A 310 8.88 4.46 -6.15
N ALA A 311 9.72 4.92 -5.21
CA ALA A 311 9.30 5.20 -3.84
C ALA A 311 8.24 6.31 -3.78
N VAL A 312 8.44 7.41 -4.51
CA VAL A 312 7.49 8.52 -4.60
C VAL A 312 6.18 8.06 -5.26
N CYS A 313 6.25 7.29 -6.35
CA CYS A 313 5.08 6.73 -7.01
C CYS A 313 4.32 5.75 -6.10
N ALA A 314 5.01 4.83 -5.42
CA ALA A 314 4.39 3.87 -4.51
C ALA A 314 3.71 4.56 -3.33
N ARG A 315 4.35 5.57 -2.73
CA ARG A 315 3.80 6.39 -1.65
C ARG A 315 2.53 7.13 -2.10
N THR A 316 2.58 7.78 -3.26
CA THR A 316 1.45 8.52 -3.81
C THR A 316 0.28 7.60 -4.15
N TYR A 317 0.55 6.45 -4.77
CA TYR A 317 -0.47 5.43 -5.03
C TYR A 317 -1.14 4.97 -3.74
N ALA A 318 -0.36 4.65 -2.71
CA ALA A 318 -0.88 4.24 -1.41
C ALA A 318 -1.76 5.33 -0.79
N ALA A 319 -1.30 6.58 -0.75
CA ALA A 319 -2.04 7.71 -0.22
C ALA A 319 -3.34 7.97 -0.98
N SER A 320 -3.33 7.87 -2.32
CA SER A 320 -4.51 8.10 -3.17
C SER A 320 -5.53 6.95 -3.13
N ASN A 321 -5.13 5.76 -2.66
CA ASN A 321 -5.97 4.57 -2.57
C ASN A 321 -6.32 4.16 -1.12
N MET A 322 -6.14 5.05 -0.15
CA MET A 322 -6.61 4.79 1.20
C MET A 322 -8.12 4.51 1.21
N ASN A 323 -8.53 3.51 1.99
CA ASN A 323 -9.90 2.99 2.04
C ASN A 323 -10.41 2.27 0.77
N LYS A 324 -9.56 1.90 -0.19
CA LYS A 324 -9.97 1.10 -1.37
C LYS A 324 -10.69 -0.19 -0.95
N HIS A 325 -10.25 -0.82 0.12
CA HIS A 325 -10.83 -2.06 0.67
C HIS A 325 -11.59 -1.84 1.99
N LYS A 326 -12.27 -0.69 2.14
CA LYS A 326 -13.02 -0.32 3.35
C LYS A 326 -14.01 -1.40 3.82
N SER A 327 -14.62 -2.15 2.91
CA SER A 327 -15.55 -3.25 3.24
C SER A 327 -14.89 -4.36 4.08
N TYR A 328 -13.58 -4.57 3.90
CA TYR A 328 -12.78 -5.48 4.71
C TYR A 328 -12.11 -4.81 5.92
N GLY A 329 -12.20 -3.49 6.05
CA GLY A 329 -11.65 -2.72 7.17
C GLY A 329 -10.17 -2.37 7.02
N PHE A 330 -9.62 -2.33 5.80
CA PHE A 330 -8.26 -1.90 5.52
C PHE A 330 -8.19 -1.01 4.26
N ASP A 331 -7.03 -0.39 4.01
CA ASP A 331 -6.82 0.57 2.92
C ASP A 331 -6.52 -0.12 1.59
N THR A 332 -5.39 -0.82 1.55
CA THR A 332 -4.88 -1.52 0.36
C THR A 332 -4.57 -2.97 0.69
N CYS A 333 -4.50 -3.84 -0.32
CA CYS A 333 -4.10 -5.24 -0.13
C CYS A 333 -2.62 -5.45 -0.52
N ASN A 334 -2.10 -6.62 -0.15
CA ASN A 334 -0.72 -7.03 -0.38
C ASN A 334 -0.47 -7.70 -1.74
N SER A 335 -1.40 -7.59 -2.68
CA SER A 335 -1.34 -8.24 -3.99
C SER A 335 -1.25 -7.22 -5.14
N THR A 336 -1.11 -7.72 -6.36
CA THR A 336 -1.06 -6.92 -7.60
C THR A 336 -2.36 -6.15 -7.90
N ASP A 337 -3.45 -6.36 -7.16
CA ASP A 337 -4.63 -5.49 -7.21
C ASP A 337 -4.35 -4.09 -6.63
N CYS A 338 -3.38 -3.99 -5.72
CA CYS A 338 -2.87 -2.75 -5.16
C CYS A 338 -1.37 -2.61 -5.46
N GLN A 339 -0.52 -3.14 -4.60
CA GLN A 339 0.95 -3.13 -4.73
C GLN A 339 1.50 -4.40 -4.10
N ALA A 340 2.55 -4.97 -4.68
CA ALA A 340 3.24 -6.11 -4.08
C ALA A 340 3.85 -5.71 -2.73
N TYR A 341 3.29 -6.24 -1.64
CA TYR A 341 3.75 -6.00 -0.27
C TYR A 341 3.85 -7.34 0.47
N LEU A 342 5.05 -7.85 0.58
CA LEU A 342 5.35 -9.12 1.23
C LEU A 342 6.27 -8.95 2.46
N GLY A 343 6.24 -7.75 3.06
CA GLY A 343 6.97 -7.43 4.28
C GLY A 343 8.44 -7.06 4.06
N THR A 344 9.31 -7.43 5.01
CA THR A 344 10.67 -6.89 5.13
C THR A 344 11.77 -7.81 4.61
N GLU A 345 11.45 -8.98 4.07
CA GLU A 345 12.45 -9.99 3.68
C GLU A 345 13.42 -9.53 2.57
N ARG A 346 12.96 -8.60 1.72
CA ARG A 346 13.78 -7.98 0.69
C ARG A 346 14.30 -6.60 1.07
N ALA A 347 14.08 -6.16 2.33
CA ALA A 347 14.59 -4.89 2.81
C ALA A 347 16.11 -4.78 2.54
N ASN A 348 16.53 -3.65 1.98
CA ASN A 348 17.89 -3.42 1.54
C ASN A 348 18.27 -1.96 1.77
N ALA A 349 19.51 -1.72 2.23
CA ALA A 349 19.97 -0.38 2.55
C ALA A 349 19.87 0.62 1.37
N THR A 350 19.97 0.15 0.11
CA THR A 350 19.83 1.02 -1.07
C THR A 350 18.37 1.42 -1.28
N THR A 351 17.43 0.48 -1.19
CA THR A 351 15.99 0.79 -1.33
C THR A 351 15.49 1.59 -0.14
N ASP A 352 15.94 1.29 1.07
CA ASP A 352 15.59 2.06 2.28
C ASP A 352 16.06 3.50 2.16
N ARG A 353 17.30 3.72 1.67
CA ARG A 353 17.84 5.05 1.41
C ARG A 353 16.99 5.81 0.37
N ALA A 354 16.54 5.17 -0.70
CA ALA A 354 15.68 5.80 -1.70
C ALA A 354 14.35 6.28 -1.09
N VAL A 355 13.77 5.49 -0.19
CA VAL A 355 12.56 5.85 0.55
C VAL A 355 12.82 7.00 1.52
N ASP A 356 13.90 6.90 2.32
CA ASP A 356 14.26 7.91 3.32
C ASP A 356 14.61 9.27 2.68
N GLU A 357 15.36 9.28 1.57
CA GLU A 357 15.71 10.51 0.85
C GLU A 357 14.52 11.17 0.12
N THR A 358 13.40 10.45 -0.02
CA THR A 358 12.15 10.95 -0.62
C THR A 358 10.98 10.95 0.36
N ALA A 359 11.24 10.83 1.67
CA ALA A 359 10.21 10.71 2.68
C ALA A 359 9.20 11.85 2.61
N GLY A 360 7.90 11.52 2.65
CA GLY A 360 6.80 12.48 2.59
C GLY A 360 6.51 13.07 1.21
N GLN A 361 7.38 12.87 0.20
CA GLN A 361 7.15 13.42 -1.14
C GLN A 361 6.05 12.66 -1.89
N LEU A 362 5.20 13.41 -2.57
CA LEU A 362 4.01 12.94 -3.28
C LEU A 362 3.95 13.53 -4.69
N VAL A 363 3.25 12.87 -5.58
CA VAL A 363 2.94 13.37 -6.92
C VAL A 363 1.53 13.97 -6.90
N THR A 364 1.43 15.22 -7.32
CA THR A 364 0.15 15.94 -7.36
C THR A 364 -0.11 16.55 -8.73
N TYR A 365 -1.38 16.69 -9.08
CA TYR A 365 -1.87 17.43 -10.24
C TYR A 365 -2.93 18.40 -9.75
N GLU A 366 -2.75 19.70 -10.02
CA GLU A 366 -3.65 20.76 -9.53
C GLU A 366 -3.94 20.65 -8.02
N GLY A 367 -2.90 20.37 -7.22
CA GLY A 367 -3.00 20.24 -5.76
C GLY A 367 -3.72 18.98 -5.24
N LYS A 368 -4.03 18.01 -6.10
CA LYS A 368 -4.67 16.74 -5.73
C LYS A 368 -3.71 15.57 -5.96
N LEU A 369 -3.79 14.55 -5.11
CA LEU A 369 -3.02 13.33 -5.26
C LEU A 369 -3.29 12.66 -6.62
N CYS A 370 -2.22 12.26 -7.29
CA CYS A 370 -2.29 11.50 -8.53
C CYS A 370 -2.52 10.01 -8.29
N SER A 371 -3.17 9.34 -9.22
CA SER A 371 -3.10 7.89 -9.36
C SER A 371 -1.79 7.54 -10.09
N THR A 372 -0.73 7.29 -9.35
CA THR A 372 0.61 7.04 -9.89
C THR A 372 0.79 5.57 -10.25
N LEU A 373 0.08 5.11 -11.28
CA LEU A 373 0.21 3.77 -11.82
C LEU A 373 1.60 3.55 -12.40
N TYR A 374 2.16 2.37 -12.21
CA TYR A 374 3.45 1.97 -12.77
C TYR A 374 3.42 0.50 -13.18
N PHE A 375 4.34 0.10 -14.03
CA PHE A 375 4.40 -1.25 -14.59
C PHE A 375 5.82 -1.54 -15.09
N SER A 376 6.07 -2.78 -15.51
CA SER A 376 7.43 -3.23 -15.78
C SER A 376 8.10 -2.54 -16.98
N SER A 377 7.51 -2.62 -18.19
CA SER A 377 8.12 -2.12 -19.44
C SER A 377 7.06 -1.75 -20.47
N ASP A 378 7.22 -0.62 -21.16
CA ASP A 378 6.25 -0.13 -22.14
C ASP A 378 6.52 -0.58 -23.59
N GLY A 379 7.73 -1.07 -23.87
CA GLY A 379 8.12 -1.51 -25.22
C GLY A 379 8.27 -0.36 -26.21
N GLY A 380 8.49 0.89 -25.74
CA GLY A 380 8.75 2.10 -26.52
C GLY A 380 7.65 3.14 -26.51
N ALA A 381 6.50 2.89 -25.84
CA ALA A 381 5.49 3.92 -25.58
C ALA A 381 4.49 3.49 -24.51
N THR A 382 4.17 4.39 -23.58
CA THR A 382 3.05 4.24 -22.66
C THR A 382 1.71 4.53 -23.34
N GLU A 383 0.59 4.46 -22.62
CA GLU A 383 -0.75 4.65 -23.16
C GLU A 383 -1.57 5.64 -22.32
N ASP A 384 -2.54 6.31 -22.97
CA ASP A 384 -3.56 7.10 -22.29
C ASP A 384 -4.41 6.19 -21.39
N ASN A 385 -4.62 6.58 -20.13
CA ASN A 385 -5.35 5.74 -19.18
C ASN A 385 -6.77 5.36 -19.65
N GLU A 386 -7.47 6.26 -20.33
CA GLU A 386 -8.81 6.03 -20.87
C GLU A 386 -8.87 4.92 -21.93
N ASN A 387 -7.74 4.62 -22.58
CA ASN A 387 -7.64 3.52 -23.56
C ASN A 387 -7.41 2.16 -22.89
N ILE A 388 -7.08 2.13 -21.59
CA ILE A 388 -6.85 0.90 -20.82
C ILE A 388 -7.91 0.74 -19.73
N ASN A 389 -8.05 1.72 -18.81
CA ASN A 389 -8.86 1.66 -17.60
C ASN A 389 -10.17 2.48 -17.67
N ILE A 390 -10.51 3.05 -18.83
CA ILE A 390 -11.73 3.86 -19.10
C ILE A 390 -11.65 5.26 -18.46
N GLN A 391 -11.18 5.42 -17.22
CA GLN A 391 -11.14 6.69 -16.50
C GLN A 391 -10.14 7.66 -17.15
N PRO A 392 -10.56 8.85 -17.61
CA PRO A 392 -9.63 9.85 -18.10
C PRO A 392 -8.94 10.56 -16.94
N TYR A 393 -7.61 10.54 -16.94
CA TYR A 393 -6.80 11.38 -16.08
C TYR A 393 -5.92 12.30 -16.92
N PRO A 394 -5.93 13.63 -16.69
CA PRO A 394 -5.18 14.59 -17.52
C PRO A 394 -3.66 14.36 -17.46
N TYR A 395 -3.16 13.79 -16.39
CA TYR A 395 -1.74 13.51 -16.17
C TYR A 395 -1.30 12.07 -16.57
N LEU A 396 -2.23 11.14 -16.82
CA LEU A 396 -1.93 9.78 -17.31
C LEU A 396 -2.13 9.70 -18.83
N LYS A 397 -1.26 10.39 -19.56
CA LYS A 397 -1.24 10.43 -21.02
C LYS A 397 -0.07 9.61 -21.56
N GLY A 398 -0.32 8.93 -22.66
CA GLY A 398 0.71 8.15 -23.34
C GLY A 398 1.86 9.02 -23.83
N VAL A 399 3.08 8.58 -23.56
CA VAL A 399 4.32 9.19 -24.03
C VAL A 399 5.11 8.19 -24.87
N VAL A 400 5.79 8.68 -25.89
CA VAL A 400 6.80 7.89 -26.62
C VAL A 400 8.03 7.81 -25.75
N ASP A 401 8.49 6.59 -25.44
CA ASP A 401 9.64 6.35 -24.59
C ASP A 401 10.86 5.92 -25.42
N PRO A 402 11.80 6.83 -25.68
CA PRO A 402 13.02 6.49 -26.39
C PRO A 402 14.05 5.79 -25.49
N TYR A 403 13.86 5.81 -24.16
CA TYR A 403 14.85 5.29 -23.21
C TYR A 403 14.82 3.77 -23.10
N GLU A 404 13.68 3.13 -23.32
CA GLU A 404 13.56 1.68 -23.25
C GLU A 404 14.36 0.94 -24.36
N GLN A 405 14.77 1.64 -25.43
CA GLN A 405 15.66 1.03 -26.45
C GLN A 405 17.02 0.61 -25.89
N ASP A 406 17.48 1.24 -24.79
CA ASP A 406 18.78 0.95 -24.16
C ASP A 406 18.72 -0.25 -23.18
N ILE A 407 17.53 -0.84 -22.98
CA ILE A 407 17.36 -2.03 -22.14
C ILE A 407 18.06 -3.24 -22.78
N GLU A 408 18.65 -4.07 -21.92
CA GLU A 408 19.38 -5.28 -22.35
C GLU A 408 18.51 -6.23 -23.18
N GLU A 409 19.06 -6.79 -24.26
CA GLU A 409 18.36 -7.67 -25.21
C GLU A 409 17.81 -8.96 -24.56
N ASN A 410 18.40 -9.42 -23.46
CA ASN A 410 17.95 -10.61 -22.74
C ASN A 410 16.75 -10.38 -21.80
N TYR A 411 16.29 -9.13 -21.67
CA TYR A 411 15.07 -8.85 -20.90
C TYR A 411 13.82 -9.37 -21.62
N LYS A 412 13.01 -10.17 -20.94
CA LYS A 412 11.82 -10.83 -21.51
C LYS A 412 10.77 -9.87 -22.09
N GLY A 413 10.68 -8.65 -21.55
CA GLY A 413 9.79 -7.60 -22.04
C GLY A 413 10.32 -6.85 -23.26
N LYS A 414 11.59 -7.04 -23.66
CA LYS A 414 12.19 -6.38 -24.83
C LYS A 414 11.47 -6.75 -26.12
N SER A 415 11.21 -8.05 -26.31
CA SER A 415 10.41 -8.55 -27.43
C SER A 415 9.86 -9.96 -27.12
N TRP A 416 8.67 -10.23 -27.63
CA TRP A 416 8.02 -11.53 -27.51
C TRP A 416 7.16 -11.82 -28.74
N SER A 417 6.89 -13.10 -29.03
CA SER A 417 6.09 -13.50 -30.18
C SER A 417 5.29 -14.75 -29.87
N TYR A 418 4.08 -14.81 -30.45
CA TYR A 418 3.18 -15.96 -30.38
C TYR A 418 2.59 -16.26 -31.74
N GLU A 419 2.25 -17.51 -31.98
CA GLU A 419 1.52 -17.96 -33.15
C GLU A 419 0.25 -18.70 -32.72
N PHE A 420 -0.88 -18.35 -33.33
CA PHE A 420 -2.16 -18.97 -33.05
C PHE A 420 -2.88 -19.39 -34.33
N SER A 421 -3.43 -20.59 -34.36
CA SER A 421 -4.42 -20.97 -35.37
C SER A 421 -5.76 -20.27 -35.12
N ALA A 422 -6.61 -20.18 -36.13
CA ALA A 422 -7.98 -19.67 -35.99
C ALA A 422 -8.78 -20.42 -34.90
N ALA A 423 -8.57 -21.75 -34.78
CA ALA A 423 -9.19 -22.58 -33.75
C ALA A 423 -8.70 -22.20 -32.33
N GLN A 424 -7.42 -21.91 -32.15
CA GLN A 424 -6.87 -21.46 -30.85
C GLN A 424 -7.41 -20.08 -30.47
N LEU A 425 -7.52 -19.13 -31.41
CA LEU A 425 -8.13 -17.83 -31.17
C LEU A 425 -9.62 -17.97 -30.77
N ARG A 426 -10.36 -18.84 -31.48
CA ARG A 426 -11.74 -19.18 -31.10
C ARG A 426 -11.81 -19.71 -29.67
N THR A 427 -10.91 -20.64 -29.30
CA THR A 427 -10.87 -21.20 -27.93
C THR A 427 -10.61 -20.12 -26.89
N LYS A 428 -9.66 -19.19 -27.14
CA LYS A 428 -9.37 -18.06 -26.25
C LYS A 428 -10.63 -17.20 -26.02
N LEU A 429 -11.37 -16.87 -27.06
CA LEU A 429 -12.62 -16.10 -26.98
C LEU A 429 -13.73 -16.87 -26.24
N THR A 430 -13.98 -18.13 -26.62
CA THR A 430 -15.08 -18.92 -26.05
C THR A 430 -14.84 -19.26 -24.57
N SER A 431 -13.59 -19.47 -24.14
CA SER A 431 -13.23 -19.65 -22.72
C SER A 431 -13.49 -18.41 -21.84
N ARG A 432 -13.67 -17.25 -22.47
CA ARG A 432 -14.03 -15.98 -21.82
C ARG A 432 -15.51 -15.61 -22.01
N GLY A 433 -16.32 -16.55 -22.50
CA GLY A 433 -17.76 -16.39 -22.65
C GLY A 433 -18.21 -15.73 -23.95
N TYR A 434 -17.31 -15.45 -24.89
CA TYR A 434 -17.70 -14.93 -26.20
C TYR A 434 -18.24 -16.07 -27.08
N SER A 435 -19.38 -15.84 -27.73
CA SER A 435 -19.96 -16.80 -28.65
C SER A 435 -19.58 -16.47 -30.10
N ILE A 436 -18.66 -17.25 -30.70
CA ILE A 436 -18.17 -17.08 -32.06
C ILE A 436 -17.90 -18.46 -32.71
N GLY A 437 -18.10 -18.57 -34.03
CA GLY A 437 -17.78 -19.75 -34.84
C GLY A 437 -16.30 -19.77 -35.31
N ASP A 438 -16.07 -20.41 -36.47
CA ASP A 438 -14.74 -20.53 -37.04
C ASP A 438 -14.26 -19.17 -37.58
N ILE A 439 -13.18 -18.68 -37.02
CA ILE A 439 -12.64 -17.35 -37.33
C ILE A 439 -12.05 -17.34 -38.73
N VAL A 440 -12.51 -16.40 -39.55
CA VAL A 440 -12.03 -16.18 -40.93
C VAL A 440 -11.32 -14.83 -41.10
N ALA A 441 -11.61 -13.84 -40.24
CA ALA A 441 -10.97 -12.55 -40.28
C ALA A 441 -10.65 -12.04 -38.86
N VAL A 442 -9.51 -11.31 -38.75
CA VAL A 442 -9.05 -10.63 -37.55
C VAL A 442 -8.62 -9.21 -37.96
N GLU A 443 -9.30 -8.21 -37.39
CA GLU A 443 -9.11 -6.80 -37.75
C GLU A 443 -8.67 -6.02 -36.51
N PRO A 444 -7.35 -5.73 -36.33
CA PRO A 444 -6.84 -4.94 -35.21
C PRO A 444 -7.05 -3.45 -35.46
N THR A 445 -7.22 -2.67 -34.38
CA THR A 445 -7.10 -1.23 -34.37
C THR A 445 -6.11 -0.78 -33.30
N TYR A 446 -5.42 0.32 -33.58
CA TYR A 446 -4.34 0.82 -32.72
C TYR A 446 -4.65 2.24 -32.25
N THR A 447 -4.11 2.60 -31.09
CA THR A 447 -4.15 3.96 -30.55
C THR A 447 -3.17 4.87 -31.30
N ARG A 448 -3.19 6.18 -30.97
CA ARG A 448 -2.20 7.15 -31.44
C ARG A 448 -0.76 6.78 -31.04
N MET A 449 -0.61 6.02 -29.93
CA MET A 449 0.69 5.56 -29.44
C MET A 449 1.17 4.28 -30.12
N GLY A 450 0.36 3.71 -31.02
CA GLY A 450 0.64 2.46 -31.71
C GLY A 450 0.41 1.21 -30.85
N ASN A 451 -0.28 1.35 -29.73
CA ASN A 451 -0.70 0.24 -28.88
C ASN A 451 -2.02 -0.36 -29.35
N MET A 452 -2.24 -1.66 -29.10
CA MET A 452 -3.47 -2.36 -29.46
C MET A 452 -4.66 -1.77 -28.69
N TYR A 453 -5.67 -1.28 -29.42
CA TYR A 453 -6.89 -0.74 -28.83
C TYR A 453 -8.06 -1.72 -28.92
N SER A 454 -8.27 -2.33 -30.10
CA SER A 454 -9.31 -3.34 -30.25
C SER A 454 -8.94 -4.38 -31.30
N ILE A 455 -9.55 -5.56 -31.17
CA ILE A 455 -9.48 -6.63 -32.18
C ILE A 455 -10.90 -7.10 -32.47
N LYS A 456 -11.31 -6.97 -33.72
CA LYS A 456 -12.57 -7.54 -34.22
C LYS A 456 -12.28 -8.90 -34.87
N PHE A 457 -12.95 -9.91 -34.41
CA PHE A 457 -12.93 -11.27 -34.96
C PHE A 457 -14.24 -11.52 -35.70
N THR A 458 -14.16 -12.04 -36.93
CA THR A 458 -15.35 -12.39 -37.72
C THR A 458 -15.29 -13.87 -38.06
N ASP A 459 -16.39 -14.58 -37.87
CA ASP A 459 -16.51 -16.02 -38.19
C ASP A 459 -17.06 -16.27 -39.58
N SER A 460 -17.06 -17.54 -40.00
CA SER A 460 -17.52 -17.99 -41.32
C SER A 460 -18.98 -17.71 -41.60
N THR A 461 -19.78 -17.37 -40.61
CA THR A 461 -21.21 -16.98 -40.76
C THR A 461 -21.39 -15.46 -40.89
N GLY A 462 -20.30 -14.69 -40.73
CA GLY A 462 -20.32 -13.22 -40.69
C GLY A 462 -20.59 -12.63 -39.32
N LYS A 463 -20.78 -13.46 -38.27
CA LYS A 463 -20.93 -13.01 -36.90
C LYS A 463 -19.56 -12.45 -36.40
N SER A 464 -19.61 -11.32 -35.72
CA SER A 464 -18.41 -10.68 -35.21
C SER A 464 -18.43 -10.52 -33.69
N VAL A 465 -17.23 -10.57 -33.08
CA VAL A 465 -16.93 -10.28 -31.68
C VAL A 465 -15.77 -9.28 -31.66
N THR A 466 -15.88 -8.26 -30.82
CA THR A 466 -14.79 -7.29 -30.62
C THR A 466 -14.34 -7.29 -29.16
N ILE A 467 -13.05 -7.45 -28.92
CA ILE A 467 -12.42 -7.20 -27.64
C ILE A 467 -11.73 -5.84 -27.69
N THR A 468 -11.72 -5.13 -26.56
CA THR A 468 -11.20 -3.75 -26.51
C THR A 468 -10.33 -3.51 -25.29
N ARG A 469 -9.45 -2.52 -25.35
CA ARG A 469 -8.61 -2.07 -24.22
C ARG A 469 -7.79 -3.23 -23.65
N TYR A 470 -7.71 -3.32 -22.33
CA TYR A 470 -6.93 -4.37 -21.65
C TYR A 470 -7.48 -5.80 -21.87
N GLN A 471 -8.70 -5.95 -22.41
CA GLN A 471 -9.18 -7.25 -22.88
C GLN A 471 -8.29 -7.81 -24.01
N CYS A 472 -7.69 -6.94 -24.83
CA CYS A 472 -6.72 -7.34 -25.85
C CYS A 472 -5.50 -8.06 -25.27
N VAL A 473 -5.14 -7.80 -24.01
CA VAL A 473 -4.10 -8.52 -23.27
C VAL A 473 -4.66 -9.77 -22.61
N THR A 474 -5.70 -9.64 -21.81
CA THR A 474 -6.19 -10.73 -20.95
C THR A 474 -6.85 -11.87 -21.72
N VAL A 475 -7.56 -11.59 -22.82
CA VAL A 475 -8.17 -12.61 -23.70
C VAL A 475 -7.11 -13.26 -24.58
N MET A 476 -6.22 -12.45 -25.16
CA MET A 476 -5.16 -12.97 -26.01
C MET A 476 -4.07 -13.69 -25.20
N GLY A 477 -3.95 -13.42 -23.90
CA GLY A 477 -2.94 -14.01 -23.02
C GLY A 477 -1.52 -13.62 -23.47
N VAL A 478 -1.31 -12.32 -23.61
CA VAL A 478 -0.03 -11.68 -23.98
C VAL A 478 0.42 -10.71 -22.88
N GLU A 479 1.66 -10.22 -22.97
CA GLU A 479 2.32 -9.50 -21.86
C GLU A 479 1.93 -8.04 -21.73
N SER A 480 1.57 -7.37 -22.84
CA SER A 480 1.23 -5.93 -22.86
C SER A 480 0.29 -5.61 -24.01
N VAL A 481 -0.14 -4.35 -24.11
CA VAL A 481 -0.91 -3.84 -25.27
C VAL A 481 -0.01 -3.47 -26.46
N ARG A 482 1.31 -3.49 -26.31
CA ARG A 482 2.28 -3.12 -27.33
C ARG A 482 2.58 -4.26 -28.28
N TYR A 483 1.65 -4.59 -29.21
CA TYR A 483 1.83 -5.66 -30.18
C TYR A 483 1.06 -5.46 -31.47
N THR A 484 1.49 -6.19 -32.52
CA THR A 484 0.76 -6.38 -33.77
C THR A 484 0.23 -7.80 -33.89
N ILE A 485 -0.80 -7.99 -34.70
CA ILE A 485 -1.33 -9.30 -35.09
C ILE A 485 -1.56 -9.33 -36.59
N GLU A 486 -0.96 -10.30 -37.27
CA GLU A 486 -1.04 -10.47 -38.71
C GLU A 486 -1.21 -11.94 -39.07
N ARG A 487 -1.93 -12.24 -40.17
CA ARG A 487 -2.01 -13.61 -40.69
C ARG A 487 -0.83 -13.90 -41.60
N SER A 488 -0.07 -14.92 -41.30
CA SER A 488 1.01 -15.40 -42.16
C SER A 488 0.45 -16.07 -43.41
N GLU A 489 0.82 -15.61 -44.58
CA GLU A 489 0.45 -16.23 -45.87
C GLU A 489 1.06 -17.63 -46.02
N GLN A 490 2.26 -17.86 -45.43
CA GLN A 490 2.98 -19.14 -45.54
C GLN A 490 2.38 -20.24 -44.67
N THR A 491 1.99 -19.90 -43.42
CA THR A 491 1.53 -20.90 -42.45
C THR A 491 0.02 -20.86 -42.23
N GLY A 492 -0.65 -19.76 -42.61
CA GLY A 492 -2.04 -19.51 -42.30
C GLY A 492 -2.31 -19.18 -40.82
N LEU A 493 -1.27 -19.14 -39.98
CA LEU A 493 -1.35 -18.81 -38.56
C LEU A 493 -1.42 -17.28 -38.37
N TYR A 494 -2.01 -16.87 -37.25
CA TYR A 494 -1.96 -15.49 -36.79
C TYR A 494 -0.71 -15.32 -35.93
N VAL A 495 0.20 -14.48 -36.42
CA VAL A 495 1.48 -14.17 -35.76
C VAL A 495 1.30 -12.89 -34.96
N ILE A 496 1.57 -12.95 -33.68
CA ILE A 496 1.58 -11.80 -32.76
C ILE A 496 3.05 -11.48 -32.46
N LYS A 497 3.43 -10.22 -32.64
CA LYS A 497 4.75 -9.70 -32.26
C LYS A 497 4.57 -8.51 -31.35
N GLY A 498 5.21 -8.52 -30.21
CA GLY A 498 5.06 -7.45 -29.22
C GLY A 498 6.33 -7.18 -28.42
N ALA A 499 6.22 -6.12 -27.62
CA ALA A 499 7.21 -5.68 -26.65
C ALA A 499 6.49 -5.15 -25.40
N GLY A 500 7.22 -4.86 -24.35
CA GLY A 500 6.64 -4.38 -23.10
C GLY A 500 6.11 -5.51 -22.21
N TRP A 501 5.85 -5.15 -20.94
CA TRP A 501 5.33 -6.05 -19.92
C TRP A 501 4.49 -5.26 -18.90
N GLY A 502 3.19 -5.49 -18.86
CA GLY A 502 2.25 -4.82 -17.97
C GLY A 502 1.18 -4.02 -18.70
N HIS A 503 0.53 -3.12 -17.97
CA HIS A 503 -0.65 -2.40 -18.45
C HIS A 503 -0.37 -1.13 -19.28
N ASN A 504 0.87 -0.72 -19.44
CA ASN A 504 1.35 0.42 -20.24
C ASN A 504 0.84 1.81 -19.81
N VAL A 505 0.35 2.01 -18.59
CA VAL A 505 -0.14 3.31 -18.11
C VAL A 505 0.75 3.86 -17.01
N GLY A 506 1.20 5.12 -17.12
CA GLY A 506 2.06 5.78 -16.15
C GLY A 506 3.53 5.37 -16.28
N MET A 507 4.26 5.18 -15.18
CA MET A 507 5.72 5.01 -15.21
C MET A 507 6.13 3.58 -15.60
N SER A 508 6.96 3.47 -16.64
CA SER A 508 7.72 2.26 -16.93
C SER A 508 8.89 2.12 -15.95
N GLN A 509 8.98 0.96 -15.27
CA GLN A 509 10.08 0.67 -14.35
C GLN A 509 11.42 0.54 -15.08
N TRP A 510 11.44 -0.17 -16.22
CA TRP A 510 12.65 -0.29 -17.05
C TRP A 510 13.02 1.00 -17.76
N GLY A 511 12.03 1.81 -18.18
CA GLY A 511 12.30 3.14 -18.71
C GLY A 511 12.90 4.05 -17.64
N ALA A 512 12.37 4.05 -16.42
CA ALA A 512 12.96 4.77 -15.28
C ALA A 512 14.40 4.32 -14.98
N TYR A 513 14.67 2.99 -15.03
CA TYR A 513 16.03 2.45 -14.92
C TYR A 513 16.96 3.01 -15.98
N SER A 514 16.54 2.98 -17.25
CA SER A 514 17.34 3.44 -18.39
C SER A 514 17.61 4.95 -18.30
N MET A 515 16.58 5.76 -18.00
CA MET A 515 16.71 7.19 -17.79
C MET A 515 17.75 7.52 -16.71
N ALA A 516 17.71 6.83 -15.58
CA ALA A 516 18.66 7.04 -14.48
C ALA A 516 20.07 6.53 -14.83
N LYS A 517 20.19 5.34 -15.43
CA LYS A 517 21.47 4.67 -15.67
C LYS A 517 22.28 5.25 -16.82
N TYR A 518 21.61 5.50 -17.95
CA TYR A 518 22.29 5.85 -19.20
C TYR A 518 22.13 7.32 -19.56
N HIS A 519 21.12 8.02 -19.00
CA HIS A 519 20.79 9.40 -19.35
C HIS A 519 20.92 10.37 -18.17
N ASN A 520 21.42 9.90 -17.00
CA ASN A 520 21.66 10.70 -15.80
C ASN A 520 20.44 11.54 -15.36
N LYS A 521 19.24 11.00 -15.52
CA LYS A 521 17.98 11.65 -15.11
C LYS A 521 17.72 11.46 -13.63
N GLY A 522 17.37 12.56 -12.93
CA GLY A 522 16.93 12.53 -11.55
C GLY A 522 15.48 12.02 -11.43
N TYR A 523 15.09 11.53 -10.25
CA TYR A 523 13.76 10.94 -10.00
C TYR A 523 12.59 11.90 -10.33
N VAL A 524 12.75 13.21 -10.11
CA VAL A 524 11.72 14.21 -10.46
C VAL A 524 11.53 14.31 -11.96
N GLU A 525 12.63 14.29 -12.75
CA GLU A 525 12.55 14.29 -14.21
C GLU A 525 11.90 13.02 -14.73
N ILE A 526 12.23 11.85 -14.14
CA ILE A 526 11.64 10.56 -14.47
C ILE A 526 10.12 10.59 -14.24
N ILE A 527 9.68 11.04 -13.07
CA ILE A 527 8.26 11.15 -12.73
C ILE A 527 7.53 12.09 -13.69
N LYS A 528 8.07 13.30 -13.92
CA LYS A 528 7.47 14.30 -14.81
C LYS A 528 7.45 13.88 -16.29
N PHE A 529 8.33 12.96 -16.70
CA PHE A 529 8.31 12.38 -18.04
C PHE A 529 7.08 11.48 -18.25
N TYR A 530 6.77 10.62 -17.28
CA TYR A 530 5.65 9.67 -17.39
C TYR A 530 4.30 10.24 -16.95
N TYR A 531 4.29 11.28 -16.10
CA TYR A 531 3.06 11.91 -15.64
C TYR A 531 3.04 13.38 -16.06
N THR A 532 2.16 13.69 -17.01
CA THR A 532 2.11 15.01 -17.65
C THR A 532 1.64 16.10 -16.70
N GLY A 533 2.41 17.19 -16.56
CA GLY A 533 1.99 18.38 -15.84
C GLY A 533 1.89 18.24 -14.32
N VAL A 534 2.54 17.22 -13.74
CA VAL A 534 2.50 16.98 -12.30
C VAL A 534 3.58 17.77 -11.54
N SER A 535 3.34 17.96 -10.25
CA SER A 535 4.30 18.42 -9.25
C SER A 535 4.75 17.27 -8.37
N VAL A 536 6.00 17.32 -7.89
CA VAL A 536 6.60 16.37 -6.95
C VAL A 536 7.09 17.14 -5.74
N GLY A 537 6.65 16.76 -4.53
CA GLY A 537 7.07 17.45 -3.30
C GLY A 537 6.28 17.04 -2.09
#